data_b815aa2218dde6ef9e85d0f0e4934e8c
#
_entry.id   b815aa2218dde6ef9e85d0f0e4934e8c
#
_cell.length_a   1.000
_cell.length_b   1.000
_cell.length_c   1.000
_cell.angle_alpha   90.00
_cell.angle_beta   90.00
_cell.angle_gamma   90.00
#
_symmetry.space_group_name_H-M   'P 1'
#
loop_
_entity.id
_entity.type
_entity.pdbx_description
1 polymer ?
#
loop_
_entity_poly.entity_id
_entity_poly.type
_entity_poly.pdbx_seq_one_letter_code
_entity_poly.pdbx_strand_id
1 'polypeptide(L)'
;MVTPPATGEVITGSERIGWDQRAGDVVELAAISYVIYVDGVRTPLTEVSCGNTPTATGFGCSARLPSMSAGAHTLQIASTVVDGSPLESDRSAMLSVTVRPLTAGDIRPPASSERGARITPGPVVTSNGVRLRLETIAEGFDQPSDLAVMPDGRLLVAERRGTIRIVDREALRGRGGDAGASDAALSLTDADTTLLALAVDPQFTQTRFVFVLYAATSRSGEPVFTLARFRESGGLLVDRIVLVDGVRAAAPAAGSLRFGPDGKLYAAFDDGGDARNRSDLAALNGKVVRLNADGTTPRDQAAASPVYAEGYAAPAGFDWDLRTTPPILWVADREGDLLRAVVEDTSRAGEKRGALRGSHALPRGTAPAAVAFYRGALIPSLAGSLLVASAEARTLLAMSDQKVETLLQARAGAIHAIAVGPDGAIYLANPGALARLVPDDPR
;
A
#
# COMPACT_ATOMS: atom_id res chain seq x y z
N MET A 1 -29.28 2.96 -41.86
CA MET A 1 -29.23 1.92 -40.83
C MET A 1 -27.89 2.09 -40.09
N VAL A 2 -27.95 2.60 -38.87
CA VAL A 2 -26.74 2.70 -38.02
C VAL A 2 -26.52 1.31 -37.43
N THR A 3 -25.42 0.67 -37.84
CA THR A 3 -25.01 -0.61 -37.28
C THR A 3 -24.72 -0.37 -35.77
N PRO A 4 -25.30 -1.15 -34.83
CA PRO A 4 -24.94 -1.01 -33.44
C PRO A 4 -23.45 -1.31 -33.27
N PRO A 5 -22.74 -0.62 -32.38
CA PRO A 5 -21.32 -0.89 -32.15
C PRO A 5 -21.16 -2.35 -31.71
N ALA A 6 -20.14 -3.01 -32.24
CA ALA A 6 -19.74 -4.34 -31.79
C ALA A 6 -19.66 -4.34 -30.25
N THR A 7 -20.21 -5.34 -29.60
CA THR A 7 -20.14 -5.52 -28.16
C THR A 7 -18.67 -5.45 -27.76
N GLY A 8 -18.28 -4.37 -27.08
CA GLY A 8 -16.91 -4.15 -26.65
C GLY A 8 -16.46 -5.27 -25.70
N GLU A 9 -15.18 -5.56 -25.73
CA GLU A 9 -14.59 -6.55 -24.83
C GLU A 9 -14.81 -6.12 -23.36
N VAL A 10 -15.24 -7.05 -22.53
CA VAL A 10 -15.43 -6.79 -21.08
C VAL A 10 -14.11 -7.04 -20.38
N ILE A 11 -13.60 -6.01 -19.74
CA ILE A 11 -12.32 -6.02 -19.03
C ILE A 11 -12.50 -5.61 -17.56
N THR A 12 -11.51 -5.90 -16.74
CA THR A 12 -11.49 -5.51 -15.32
C THR A 12 -10.65 -4.26 -15.07
N GLY A 13 -9.98 -3.73 -16.13
CA GLY A 13 -9.06 -2.59 -16.06
C GLY A 13 -7.65 -2.98 -15.59
N SER A 14 -7.39 -4.27 -15.37
CA SER A 14 -6.09 -4.81 -14.98
C SER A 14 -5.32 -5.43 -16.16
N GLU A 15 -5.96 -5.54 -17.30
CA GLU A 15 -5.42 -6.17 -18.49
C GLU A 15 -4.31 -5.33 -19.15
N ARG A 16 -3.54 -5.99 -20.00
CA ARG A 16 -2.57 -5.33 -20.87
C ARG A 16 -3.16 -5.16 -22.26
N ILE A 17 -2.93 -3.99 -22.87
CA ILE A 17 -3.22 -3.79 -24.28
C ILE A 17 -2.00 -4.20 -25.10
N GLY A 18 -2.22 -4.96 -26.17
CA GLY A 18 -1.16 -5.40 -27.09
C GLY A 18 -1.32 -4.78 -28.47
N TRP A 19 -0.21 -4.51 -29.16
CA TRP A 19 -0.16 -4.05 -30.55
C TRP A 19 1.13 -4.50 -31.23
N ASP A 20 1.16 -4.45 -32.56
CA ASP A 20 2.35 -4.67 -33.36
C ASP A 20 2.95 -3.33 -33.74
N GLN A 21 4.22 -3.10 -33.39
CA GLN A 21 4.99 -1.91 -33.75
C GLN A 21 5.94 -2.19 -34.90
N ARG A 22 5.82 -1.43 -35.98
CA ARG A 22 6.79 -1.47 -37.08
C ARG A 22 8.04 -0.66 -36.70
N ALA A 23 9.19 -1.29 -36.76
CA ALA A 23 10.52 -0.69 -36.63
C ALA A 23 11.51 -1.51 -37.45
N GLY A 24 12.57 -0.89 -37.92
CA GLY A 24 13.61 -1.56 -38.68
C GLY A 24 14.45 -2.51 -37.87
N ASP A 25 14.69 -2.17 -36.62
CA ASP A 25 15.42 -2.98 -35.63
C ASP A 25 15.04 -2.66 -34.18
N VAL A 26 15.70 -3.33 -33.24
CA VAL A 26 15.44 -3.15 -31.81
C VAL A 26 15.93 -1.80 -31.25
N VAL A 27 16.90 -1.14 -31.97
CA VAL A 27 17.43 0.16 -31.56
C VAL A 27 16.42 1.25 -31.91
N GLU A 28 15.86 1.20 -33.10
CA GLU A 28 14.77 2.07 -33.52
C GLU A 28 13.54 1.86 -32.64
N LEU A 29 13.18 0.60 -32.35
CA LEU A 29 12.07 0.26 -31.46
C LEU A 29 12.24 0.87 -30.09
N ALA A 30 13.43 0.86 -29.51
CA ALA A 30 13.74 1.40 -28.19
C ALA A 30 13.63 2.94 -28.11
N ALA A 31 13.70 3.64 -29.24
CA ALA A 31 13.55 5.08 -29.33
C ALA A 31 12.07 5.54 -29.38
N ILE A 32 11.14 4.59 -29.59
CA ILE A 32 9.71 4.88 -29.69
C ILE A 32 9.07 4.86 -28.31
N SER A 33 8.37 5.92 -27.98
CA SER A 33 7.48 6.01 -26.83
C SER A 33 6.02 5.91 -27.28
N TYR A 34 5.09 5.69 -26.33
CA TYR A 34 3.70 5.46 -26.68
C TYR A 34 2.77 6.27 -25.81
N VAL A 35 1.61 6.62 -26.37
CA VAL A 35 0.51 7.26 -25.67
C VAL A 35 -0.78 6.49 -25.92
N ILE A 36 -1.67 6.47 -24.96
CA ILE A 36 -3.00 5.93 -25.11
C ILE A 36 -4.02 7.07 -24.95
N TYR A 37 -5.08 6.99 -25.73
CA TYR A 37 -6.24 7.84 -25.63
C TYR A 37 -7.38 7.03 -25.03
N VAL A 38 -7.82 7.42 -23.85
CA VAL A 38 -9.02 6.89 -23.20
C VAL A 38 -10.11 7.93 -23.32
N ASP A 39 -11.18 7.61 -24.03
CA ASP A 39 -12.28 8.53 -24.36
C ASP A 39 -11.80 9.87 -24.95
N GLY A 40 -10.74 9.79 -25.75
CA GLY A 40 -10.08 10.94 -26.38
C GLY A 40 -9.11 11.70 -25.49
N VAL A 41 -8.98 11.36 -24.21
CA VAL A 41 -8.00 11.96 -23.29
C VAL A 41 -6.64 11.28 -23.44
N ARG A 42 -5.60 12.05 -23.75
CA ARG A 42 -4.23 11.59 -23.98
C ARG A 42 -3.52 11.28 -22.67
N THR A 43 -2.98 10.08 -22.56
CA THR A 43 -2.19 9.63 -21.39
C THR A 43 -0.92 8.93 -21.88
N PRO A 44 0.29 9.26 -21.35
CA PRO A 44 1.49 8.50 -21.67
C PRO A 44 1.35 7.04 -21.22
N LEU A 45 1.75 6.09 -22.10
CA LEU A 45 1.89 4.70 -21.71
C LEU A 45 3.27 4.51 -21.08
N THR A 46 3.25 4.17 -19.80
CA THR A 46 4.42 3.69 -19.06
C THR A 46 4.40 2.16 -19.06
N GLU A 47 5.52 1.50 -18.75
CA GLU A 47 5.58 0.03 -18.65
C GLU A 47 5.31 -0.70 -20.00
N VAL A 48 5.74 -0.10 -21.09
CA VAL A 48 5.70 -0.76 -22.42
C VAL A 48 6.78 -1.82 -22.49
N SER A 49 6.39 -3.03 -22.88
CA SER A 49 7.30 -4.15 -23.15
C SER A 49 7.12 -4.61 -24.58
N CYS A 50 8.21 -4.67 -25.36
CA CYS A 50 8.22 -5.18 -26.72
C CYS A 50 9.13 -6.41 -26.82
N GLY A 51 8.74 -7.37 -27.67
CA GLY A 51 9.58 -8.51 -28.00
C GLY A 51 10.82 -8.09 -28.82
N ASN A 52 11.88 -8.88 -28.72
CA ASN A 52 13.14 -8.63 -29.44
C ASN A 52 13.20 -9.27 -30.87
N THR A 53 12.15 -10.04 -31.19
CA THR A 53 12.07 -10.74 -32.51
C THR A 53 10.87 -10.21 -33.27
N PRO A 54 11.06 -9.66 -34.47
CA PRO A 54 9.95 -9.16 -35.25
C PRO A 54 9.12 -10.31 -35.82
N THR A 55 7.83 -10.11 -35.90
CA THR A 55 6.88 -10.95 -36.63
C THR A 55 6.62 -10.40 -38.05
N ALA A 56 5.75 -11.02 -38.80
CA ALA A 56 5.37 -10.50 -40.13
C ALA A 56 4.69 -9.12 -40.09
N THR A 57 4.12 -8.74 -38.93
CA THR A 57 3.38 -7.49 -38.67
C THR A 57 4.23 -6.42 -37.96
N GLY A 58 5.35 -6.82 -37.38
CA GLY A 58 6.24 -5.95 -36.60
C GLY A 58 6.66 -6.60 -35.28
N PHE A 59 7.15 -5.80 -34.37
CA PHE A 59 7.46 -6.24 -33.02
C PHE A 59 6.18 -6.24 -32.13
N GLY A 60 5.87 -7.36 -31.53
CA GLY A 60 4.75 -7.45 -30.58
C GLY A 60 5.05 -6.65 -29.32
N CYS A 61 4.30 -5.60 -29.07
CA CYS A 61 4.41 -4.74 -27.90
C CYS A 61 3.18 -4.88 -27.01
N SER A 62 3.35 -4.66 -25.72
CA SER A 62 2.22 -4.58 -24.79
C SER A 62 2.48 -3.57 -23.68
N ALA A 63 1.43 -2.96 -23.18
CA ALA A 63 1.48 -2.07 -22.04
C ALA A 63 0.28 -2.33 -21.12
N ARG A 64 0.41 -1.94 -19.86
CA ARG A 64 -0.71 -1.92 -18.94
C ARG A 64 -1.70 -0.82 -19.33
N LEU A 65 -2.99 -1.13 -19.22
CA LEU A 65 -4.03 -0.11 -19.38
C LEU A 65 -3.96 0.88 -18.22
N PRO A 66 -4.17 2.18 -18.47
CA PRO A 66 -4.37 3.14 -17.40
C PRO A 66 -5.64 2.79 -16.61
N SER A 67 -5.70 3.21 -15.36
CA SER A 67 -6.90 3.03 -14.54
C SER A 67 -8.08 3.77 -15.17
N MET A 68 -9.20 3.07 -15.34
CA MET A 68 -10.44 3.58 -15.91
C MET A 68 -11.59 3.37 -14.92
N SER A 69 -12.59 4.24 -14.95
CA SER A 69 -13.82 4.05 -14.19
C SER A 69 -14.62 2.84 -14.69
N ALA A 70 -15.54 2.31 -13.88
CA ALA A 70 -16.47 1.31 -14.39
C ALA A 70 -17.39 1.93 -15.47
N GLY A 71 -17.59 1.20 -16.57
CA GLY A 71 -18.41 1.64 -17.68
C GLY A 71 -17.78 1.39 -19.05
N ALA A 72 -18.42 1.91 -20.09
CA ALA A 72 -17.94 1.80 -21.47
C ALA A 72 -16.86 2.85 -21.75
N HIS A 73 -15.75 2.44 -22.35
CA HIS A 73 -14.64 3.29 -22.75
C HIS A 73 -14.18 3.00 -24.16
N THR A 74 -13.50 3.97 -24.75
CA THR A 74 -12.85 3.84 -26.05
C THR A 74 -11.34 4.02 -25.90
N LEU A 75 -10.56 3.13 -26.53
CA LEU A 75 -9.12 3.12 -26.45
C LEU A 75 -8.50 3.28 -27.83
N GLN A 76 -7.46 4.11 -27.96
CA GLN A 76 -6.61 4.23 -29.15
C GLN A 76 -5.18 4.43 -28.71
N ILE A 77 -4.19 3.92 -29.45
CA ILE A 77 -2.76 4.08 -29.20
C ILE A 77 -2.14 4.90 -30.31
N ALA A 78 -1.15 5.73 -29.98
CA ALA A 78 -0.25 6.36 -30.91
C ALA A 78 1.20 6.21 -30.45
N SER A 79 2.14 6.12 -31.39
CA SER A 79 3.57 6.14 -31.11
C SER A 79 4.10 7.57 -31.15
N THR A 80 5.12 7.85 -30.34
CA THR A 80 5.78 9.16 -30.29
C THR A 80 7.29 8.97 -30.39
N VAL A 81 7.94 9.80 -31.22
CA VAL A 81 9.39 9.85 -31.37
C VAL A 81 9.86 11.27 -31.10
N VAL A 82 10.96 11.41 -30.38
CA VAL A 82 11.59 12.72 -30.12
C VAL A 82 12.79 12.87 -31.04
N ASP A 83 12.61 13.63 -32.12
CA ASP A 83 13.67 14.06 -33.03
C ASP A 83 13.61 15.59 -33.13
N GLY A 84 14.19 16.26 -32.13
CA GLY A 84 14.14 17.72 -32.00
C GLY A 84 12.78 18.25 -31.48
N SER A 85 11.69 17.90 -32.16
CA SER A 85 10.30 18.14 -31.66
C SER A 85 9.56 16.82 -31.58
N PRO A 86 8.72 16.61 -30.59
CA PRO A 86 7.98 15.36 -30.47
C PRO A 86 7.00 15.22 -31.65
N LEU A 87 7.17 14.13 -32.41
CA LEU A 87 6.28 13.73 -33.48
C LEU A 87 5.39 12.58 -32.98
N GLU A 88 4.10 12.68 -33.22
CA GLU A 88 3.12 11.66 -32.86
C GLU A 88 2.47 11.07 -34.14
N SER A 89 2.35 9.75 -34.18
CA SER A 89 1.70 9.05 -35.28
C SER A 89 0.20 9.26 -35.31
N ASP A 90 -0.44 8.85 -36.40
CA ASP A 90 -1.89 8.66 -36.39
C ASP A 90 -2.30 7.65 -35.29
N ARG A 91 -3.51 7.83 -34.77
CA ARG A 91 -4.06 6.94 -33.75
C ARG A 91 -4.45 5.60 -34.36
N SER A 92 -4.31 4.53 -33.59
CA SER A 92 -4.79 3.19 -33.97
C SER A 92 -6.31 3.19 -34.22
N ALA A 93 -6.80 2.08 -34.78
CA ALA A 93 -8.24 1.82 -34.78
C ALA A 93 -8.81 1.90 -33.35
N MET A 94 -10.04 2.38 -33.22
CA MET A 94 -10.72 2.51 -31.93
C MET A 94 -11.10 1.11 -31.40
N LEU A 95 -10.69 0.80 -30.18
CA LEU A 95 -11.10 -0.38 -29.43
C LEU A 95 -12.13 0.06 -28.38
N SER A 96 -13.32 -0.53 -28.44
CA SER A 96 -14.34 -0.32 -27.41
C SER A 96 -14.23 -1.39 -26.34
N VAL A 97 -14.20 -0.97 -25.06
CA VAL A 97 -14.11 -1.86 -23.90
C VAL A 97 -15.17 -1.48 -22.89
N THR A 98 -15.60 -2.44 -22.07
CA THR A 98 -16.45 -2.18 -20.92
C THR A 98 -15.71 -2.60 -19.66
N VAL A 99 -15.32 -1.64 -18.83
CA VAL A 99 -14.68 -1.90 -17.54
C VAL A 99 -15.75 -2.29 -16.52
N ARG A 100 -15.59 -3.45 -15.90
CA ARG A 100 -16.41 -3.90 -14.78
C ARG A 100 -15.54 -4.07 -13.52
N PRO A 101 -16.10 -3.85 -12.32
CA PRO A 101 -15.41 -4.20 -11.10
C PRO A 101 -15.01 -5.68 -11.09
N LEU A 102 -13.83 -5.99 -10.53
CA LEU A 102 -13.43 -7.37 -10.24
C LEU A 102 -14.39 -7.97 -9.21
N THR A 103 -15.00 -9.09 -9.54
CA THR A 103 -15.84 -9.85 -8.60
C THR A 103 -15.00 -10.92 -7.88
N ALA A 104 -15.48 -11.38 -6.73
CA ALA A 104 -14.82 -12.47 -5.99
C ALA A 104 -14.59 -13.74 -6.84
N GLY A 105 -15.40 -13.94 -7.89
CA GLY A 105 -15.25 -15.06 -8.84
C GLY A 105 -14.10 -14.89 -9.84
N ASP A 106 -13.65 -13.67 -10.09
CA ASP A 106 -12.54 -13.39 -11.02
C ASP A 106 -11.17 -13.57 -10.36
N ILE A 107 -11.15 -13.55 -9.03
CA ILE A 107 -9.95 -13.76 -8.23
C ILE A 107 -9.91 -15.24 -7.87
N ARG A 108 -9.20 -16.04 -8.68
CA ARG A 108 -8.93 -17.44 -8.31
C ARG A 108 -8.05 -17.43 -7.05
N PRO A 109 -8.54 -17.91 -5.89
CA PRO A 109 -7.68 -17.98 -4.72
C PRO A 109 -6.50 -18.90 -5.06
N PRO A 110 -5.26 -18.48 -4.78
CA PRO A 110 -4.12 -19.35 -4.95
C PRO A 110 -4.33 -20.59 -4.10
N ALA A 111 -3.87 -21.74 -4.58
CA ALA A 111 -3.79 -22.95 -3.78
C ALA A 111 -2.83 -22.64 -2.61
N SER A 112 -3.37 -22.16 -1.50
CA SER A 112 -2.62 -21.72 -0.33
C SER A 112 -2.02 -22.94 0.36
N SER A 113 -0.72 -23.11 0.23
CA SER A 113 0.06 -24.02 1.06
C SER A 113 0.22 -23.53 2.51
N GLU A 114 -0.17 -22.30 2.81
CA GLU A 114 -0.33 -21.76 4.15
C GLU A 114 -1.81 -21.43 4.39
N ARG A 115 -2.59 -22.43 4.75
CA ARG A 115 -3.85 -22.19 5.45
C ARG A 115 -3.45 -21.58 6.80
N GLY A 116 -3.37 -20.24 6.84
CA GLY A 116 -3.08 -19.46 8.04
C GLY A 116 -3.94 -19.98 9.19
N ALA A 117 -3.38 -20.04 10.37
CA ALA A 117 -4.15 -20.47 11.54
C ALA A 117 -5.43 -19.64 11.59
N ARG A 118 -6.58 -20.33 11.59
CA ARG A 118 -7.88 -19.68 11.68
C ARG A 118 -7.88 -18.77 12.90
N ILE A 119 -8.49 -17.60 12.77
CA ILE A 119 -8.83 -16.79 13.94
C ILE A 119 -9.69 -17.65 14.85
N THR A 120 -9.33 -17.70 16.15
CA THR A 120 -10.13 -18.37 17.16
C THR A 120 -10.92 -17.30 17.91
N PRO A 121 -12.17 -17.02 17.51
CA PRO A 121 -12.99 -16.01 18.14
C PRO A 121 -13.28 -16.34 19.61
N GLY A 122 -13.66 -15.33 20.38
CA GLY A 122 -14.10 -15.50 21.77
C GLY A 122 -13.35 -14.60 22.75
N PRO A 123 -13.62 -14.77 24.05
CA PRO A 123 -13.03 -13.96 25.09
C PRO A 123 -11.53 -14.17 25.20
N VAL A 124 -10.83 -13.08 25.47
CA VAL A 124 -9.38 -13.02 25.67
C VAL A 124 -9.14 -12.24 26.97
N VAL A 125 -8.25 -12.73 27.80
CA VAL A 125 -7.78 -11.99 28.97
C VAL A 125 -6.33 -11.63 28.73
N THR A 126 -6.01 -10.34 28.78
CA THR A 126 -4.63 -9.86 28.62
C THR A 126 -3.78 -10.22 29.83
N SER A 127 -2.47 -10.08 29.71
CA SER A 127 -1.55 -10.36 30.83
C SER A 127 -1.83 -9.48 32.07
N ASN A 128 -2.45 -8.30 31.89
CA ASN A 128 -2.85 -7.39 32.97
C ASN A 128 -4.33 -7.57 33.42
N GLY A 129 -5.01 -8.62 32.94
CA GLY A 129 -6.37 -8.95 33.37
C GLY A 129 -7.47 -8.19 32.63
N VAL A 130 -7.17 -7.41 31.59
CA VAL A 130 -8.18 -6.74 30.77
C VAL A 130 -8.95 -7.78 29.96
N ARG A 131 -10.27 -7.74 30.04
CA ARG A 131 -11.15 -8.67 29.32
C ARG A 131 -11.51 -8.08 27.96
N LEU A 132 -11.12 -8.77 26.91
CA LEU A 132 -11.39 -8.41 25.52
C LEU A 132 -12.08 -9.59 24.82
N ARG A 133 -12.68 -9.29 23.67
CA ARG A 133 -13.28 -10.29 22.78
C ARG A 133 -12.69 -10.15 21.40
N LEU A 134 -12.20 -11.25 20.83
CA LEU A 134 -11.78 -11.34 19.44
C LEU A 134 -12.97 -11.81 18.60
N GLU A 135 -13.31 -11.03 17.57
CA GLU A 135 -14.42 -11.31 16.66
C GLU A 135 -13.93 -11.35 15.23
N THR A 136 -14.26 -12.39 14.46
CA THR A 136 -14.01 -12.44 13.01
C THR A 136 -15.02 -11.53 12.31
N ILE A 137 -14.54 -10.68 11.40
CA ILE A 137 -15.35 -9.73 10.62
C ILE A 137 -15.61 -10.27 9.22
N ALA A 138 -14.55 -10.71 8.54
CA ALA A 138 -14.63 -11.21 7.17
C ALA A 138 -13.49 -12.21 6.91
N GLU A 139 -13.72 -13.14 5.98
CA GLU A 139 -12.75 -14.11 5.52
C GLU A 139 -12.54 -14.01 4.01
N GLY A 140 -11.58 -14.75 3.46
CA GLY A 140 -11.32 -14.80 2.02
C GLY A 140 -10.32 -13.75 1.51
N PHE A 141 -9.50 -13.19 2.40
CA PHE A 141 -8.37 -12.32 2.01
C PHE A 141 -7.14 -13.16 1.62
N ASP A 142 -6.31 -12.59 0.73
CA ASP A 142 -5.04 -13.19 0.31
C ASP A 142 -3.85 -12.41 0.88
N GLN A 143 -3.34 -12.86 2.02
CA GLN A 143 -2.17 -12.30 2.69
C GLN A 143 -2.25 -10.77 2.89
N PRO A 144 -3.19 -10.25 3.68
CA PRO A 144 -3.25 -8.83 3.97
C PRO A 144 -1.89 -8.29 4.44
N SER A 145 -1.49 -7.15 3.90
CA SER A 145 -0.21 -6.48 4.22
C SER A 145 -0.40 -5.20 5.01
N ASP A 146 -1.52 -4.49 4.83
CA ASP A 146 -1.83 -3.27 5.58
C ASP A 146 -3.34 -3.01 5.65
N LEU A 147 -3.72 -2.20 6.63
CA LEU A 147 -5.09 -1.73 6.89
C LEU A 147 -5.11 -0.21 6.98
N ALA A 148 -6.03 0.44 6.29
CA ALA A 148 -6.22 1.89 6.39
C ALA A 148 -7.71 2.24 6.57
N VAL A 149 -8.01 2.95 7.65
CA VAL A 149 -9.37 3.39 7.95
C VAL A 149 -9.71 4.64 7.14
N MET A 150 -10.84 4.63 6.46
CA MET A 150 -11.35 5.78 5.71
C MET A 150 -12.20 6.68 6.61
N PRO A 151 -12.28 8.00 6.36
CA PRO A 151 -13.07 8.93 7.18
C PRO A 151 -14.57 8.60 7.23
N ASP A 152 -15.10 7.90 6.22
CA ASP A 152 -16.49 7.43 6.18
C ASP A 152 -16.72 6.16 7.00
N GLY A 153 -15.67 5.61 7.60
CA GLY A 153 -15.69 4.44 8.47
C GLY A 153 -15.56 3.12 7.72
N ARG A 154 -15.35 3.13 6.39
CA ARG A 154 -14.93 1.94 5.63
C ARG A 154 -13.46 1.61 5.92
N LEU A 155 -13.04 0.40 5.66
CA LEU A 155 -11.67 -0.07 5.83
C LEU A 155 -11.09 -0.54 4.50
N LEU A 156 -9.94 0.02 4.13
CA LEU A 156 -9.13 -0.51 3.03
C LEU A 156 -8.25 -1.64 3.57
N VAL A 157 -8.22 -2.75 2.84
CA VAL A 157 -7.36 -3.90 3.10
C VAL A 157 -6.44 -4.08 1.90
N ALA A 158 -5.15 -3.89 2.12
CA ALA A 158 -4.13 -4.22 1.12
C ALA A 158 -3.82 -5.71 1.19
N GLU A 159 -3.83 -6.39 0.08
CA GLU A 159 -3.40 -7.78 -0.06
C GLU A 159 -2.04 -7.81 -0.76
N ARG A 160 -1.11 -8.58 -0.23
CA ARG A 160 0.31 -8.60 -0.67
C ARG A 160 0.48 -8.78 -2.18
N ARG A 161 -0.40 -9.52 -2.83
CA ARG A 161 -0.36 -9.79 -4.28
C ARG A 161 -0.94 -8.68 -5.16
N GLY A 162 -1.07 -7.48 -4.64
CA GLY A 162 -1.43 -6.30 -5.42
C GLY A 162 -2.91 -5.96 -5.44
N THR A 163 -3.76 -6.62 -4.65
CA THR A 163 -5.19 -6.31 -4.56
C THR A 163 -5.47 -5.38 -3.38
N ILE A 164 -6.36 -4.41 -3.56
CA ILE A 164 -6.92 -3.61 -2.47
C ILE A 164 -8.41 -3.84 -2.45
N ARG A 165 -8.94 -4.16 -1.27
CA ARG A 165 -10.39 -4.32 -1.04
C ARG A 165 -10.91 -3.26 -0.11
N ILE A 166 -12.21 -2.95 -0.24
CA ILE A 166 -12.93 -2.05 0.66
C ILE A 166 -13.90 -2.90 1.48
N VAL A 167 -13.79 -2.83 2.79
CA VAL A 167 -14.75 -3.45 3.71
C VAL A 167 -15.68 -2.38 4.24
N ASP A 168 -16.98 -2.57 4.04
CA ASP A 168 -17.99 -1.61 4.42
C ASP A 168 -18.16 -1.50 5.94
N ARG A 169 -18.59 -0.31 6.39
CA ARG A 169 -18.79 0.00 7.80
C ARG A 169 -19.80 -0.95 8.49
N GLU A 170 -20.81 -1.43 7.77
CA GLU A 170 -21.81 -2.35 8.33
C GLU A 170 -21.21 -3.72 8.60
N ALA A 171 -20.41 -4.22 7.66
CA ALA A 171 -19.63 -5.44 7.84
C ALA A 171 -18.70 -5.34 9.06
N LEU A 172 -18.00 -4.20 9.22
CA LEU A 172 -17.12 -3.96 10.36
C LEU A 172 -17.85 -3.99 11.72
N ARG A 173 -19.14 -3.71 11.74
CA ARG A 173 -19.98 -3.77 12.98
C ARG A 173 -20.50 -5.16 13.30
N GLY A 174 -20.19 -6.17 12.49
CA GLY A 174 -20.69 -7.55 12.67
C GLY A 174 -22.20 -7.69 12.41
N ARG A 175 -22.81 -6.76 11.70
CA ARG A 175 -24.25 -6.77 11.36
C ARG A 175 -24.55 -7.32 9.97
N GLY A 176 -23.53 -7.64 9.18
CA GLY A 176 -23.67 -8.34 7.91
C GLY A 176 -23.41 -9.83 8.14
N GLY A 177 -24.42 -10.69 7.92
CA GLY A 177 -24.18 -12.13 7.85
C GLY A 177 -23.20 -12.39 6.69
N ASP A 178 -22.28 -13.36 6.87
CA ASP A 178 -21.27 -13.78 5.88
C ASP A 178 -20.77 -12.62 4.97
N ALA A 179 -20.19 -11.59 5.58
CA ALA A 179 -19.51 -10.55 4.83
C ALA A 179 -18.23 -11.17 4.24
N GLY A 180 -18.38 -11.80 3.06
CA GLY A 180 -17.24 -12.16 2.23
C GLY A 180 -16.40 -10.91 1.96
N ALA A 181 -15.14 -11.09 1.66
CA ALA A 181 -14.30 -9.99 1.20
C ALA A 181 -15.02 -9.27 0.04
N SER A 182 -15.17 -7.93 0.15
CA SER A 182 -15.79 -7.13 -0.91
C SER A 182 -15.01 -7.25 -2.23
N ASP A 183 -15.62 -6.83 -3.32
CA ASP A 183 -14.95 -6.76 -4.61
C ASP A 183 -13.66 -5.92 -4.52
N ALA A 184 -12.70 -6.22 -5.41
CA ALA A 184 -11.45 -5.49 -5.44
C ALA A 184 -11.66 -4.04 -5.90
N ALA A 185 -11.22 -3.09 -5.10
CA ALA A 185 -11.19 -1.67 -5.46
C ALA A 185 -10.02 -1.34 -6.40
N LEU A 186 -8.95 -2.11 -6.33
CA LEU A 186 -7.77 -2.03 -7.18
C LEU A 186 -7.14 -3.40 -7.30
N SER A 187 -6.64 -3.73 -8.48
CA SER A 187 -5.76 -4.87 -8.70
C SER A 187 -4.53 -4.41 -9.49
N LEU A 188 -3.35 -4.53 -8.86
CA LEU A 188 -2.05 -4.34 -9.48
C LEU A 188 -1.56 -5.73 -9.89
N THR A 189 -1.84 -6.15 -11.13
CA THR A 189 -1.72 -7.55 -11.58
C THR A 189 -0.37 -7.89 -12.21
N ASP A 190 0.66 -7.07 -12.05
CA ASP A 190 2.00 -7.50 -12.45
C ASP A 190 2.41 -8.70 -11.56
N ALA A 191 2.87 -9.78 -12.18
CA ALA A 191 3.07 -11.09 -11.55
C ALA A 191 3.96 -11.06 -10.28
N ASP A 192 4.79 -10.01 -10.16
CA ASP A 192 5.75 -9.83 -9.07
C ASP A 192 5.47 -8.61 -8.19
N THR A 193 4.24 -8.07 -8.22
CA THR A 193 3.88 -6.95 -7.35
C THR A 193 3.69 -7.41 -5.91
N THR A 194 4.38 -6.73 -4.99
CA THR A 194 4.19 -6.86 -3.55
C THR A 194 3.63 -5.56 -2.99
N LEU A 195 2.34 -5.55 -2.65
CA LEU A 195 1.71 -4.41 -2.01
C LEU A 195 2.10 -4.37 -0.53
N LEU A 196 2.54 -3.21 -0.05
CA LEU A 196 3.15 -3.07 1.26
C LEU A 196 2.32 -2.24 2.22
N ALA A 197 1.89 -1.04 1.80
CA ALA A 197 1.22 -0.11 2.70
C ALA A 197 0.23 0.82 1.99
N LEU A 198 -0.73 1.33 2.75
CA LEU A 198 -1.77 2.26 2.36
C LEU A 198 -1.77 3.48 3.27
N ALA A 199 -2.09 4.66 2.72
CA ALA A 199 -2.43 5.82 3.51
C ALA A 199 -3.63 6.56 2.86
N VAL A 200 -4.57 6.97 3.68
CA VAL A 200 -5.72 7.78 3.26
C VAL A 200 -5.40 9.25 3.52
N ASP A 201 -5.68 10.10 2.55
CA ASP A 201 -5.47 11.55 2.70
C ASP A 201 -6.26 12.07 3.92
N PRO A 202 -5.65 12.85 4.83
CA PRO A 202 -6.39 13.51 5.91
C PRO A 202 -7.57 14.37 5.41
N GLN A 203 -7.48 14.89 4.18
CA GLN A 203 -8.54 15.64 3.50
C GLN A 203 -9.38 14.77 2.55
N PHE A 204 -9.45 13.46 2.77
CA PHE A 204 -10.11 12.50 1.88
C PHE A 204 -11.53 12.88 1.48
N THR A 205 -12.30 13.48 2.38
CA THR A 205 -13.67 13.93 2.06
C THR A 205 -13.72 14.91 0.90
N GLN A 206 -12.65 15.66 0.65
CA GLN A 206 -12.48 16.64 -0.42
C GLN A 206 -11.69 16.07 -1.60
N THR A 207 -10.59 15.40 -1.31
CA THR A 207 -9.60 14.95 -2.31
C THR A 207 -9.92 13.58 -2.88
N ARG A 208 -10.54 12.71 -2.07
CA ARG A 208 -10.75 11.28 -2.36
C ARG A 208 -9.45 10.53 -2.63
N PHE A 209 -8.31 11.02 -2.15
CA PHE A 209 -7.01 10.42 -2.42
C PHE A 209 -6.66 9.29 -1.46
N VAL A 210 -6.11 8.23 -2.06
CA VAL A 210 -5.50 7.07 -1.39
C VAL A 210 -4.10 6.90 -1.94
N PHE A 211 -3.14 6.70 -1.06
CA PHE A 211 -1.73 6.51 -1.39
C PHE A 211 -1.37 5.05 -1.17
N VAL A 212 -0.60 4.50 -2.08
CA VAL A 212 -0.26 3.08 -2.14
C VAL A 212 1.24 2.94 -2.32
N LEU A 213 1.89 2.21 -1.40
CA LEU A 213 3.29 1.80 -1.52
C LEU A 213 3.35 0.33 -1.90
N TYR A 214 4.05 0.01 -2.97
CA TYR A 214 4.27 -1.36 -3.42
C TYR A 214 5.68 -1.52 -4.01
N ALA A 215 6.17 -2.75 -4.05
CA ALA A 215 7.36 -3.13 -4.78
C ALA A 215 6.95 -3.95 -6.00
N ALA A 216 7.62 -3.72 -7.14
CA ALA A 216 7.41 -4.48 -8.37
C ALA A 216 8.76 -4.72 -9.06
N THR A 217 8.83 -5.76 -9.88
CA THR A 217 10.04 -6.04 -10.65
C THR A 217 10.22 -5.00 -11.75
N SER A 218 11.37 -4.31 -11.76
CA SER A 218 11.75 -3.36 -12.79
C SER A 218 12.09 -4.07 -14.11
N ARG A 219 12.30 -3.30 -15.17
CA ARG A 219 12.74 -3.85 -16.47
C ARG A 219 14.11 -4.56 -16.41
N SER A 220 14.95 -4.20 -15.46
CA SER A 220 16.24 -4.86 -15.21
C SER A 220 16.13 -6.15 -14.39
N GLY A 221 14.93 -6.55 -13.95
CA GLY A 221 14.70 -7.71 -13.12
C GLY A 221 14.90 -7.46 -11.61
N GLU A 222 15.21 -6.23 -11.21
CA GLU A 222 15.42 -5.85 -9.82
C GLU A 222 14.10 -5.36 -9.20
N PRO A 223 13.79 -5.73 -7.94
CA PRO A 223 12.63 -5.19 -7.25
C PRO A 223 12.84 -3.70 -6.94
N VAL A 224 11.83 -2.87 -7.23
CA VAL A 224 11.85 -1.43 -6.96
C VAL A 224 10.55 -1.01 -6.30
N PHE A 225 10.64 -0.04 -5.39
CA PHE A 225 9.47 0.59 -4.80
C PHE A 225 8.83 1.56 -5.77
N THR A 226 7.51 1.59 -5.73
CA THR A 226 6.68 2.64 -6.30
C THR A 226 5.72 3.16 -5.24
N LEU A 227 5.71 4.47 -5.03
CA LEU A 227 4.70 5.19 -4.27
C LEU A 227 3.77 5.88 -5.25
N ALA A 228 2.51 5.52 -5.25
CA ALA A 228 1.52 6.10 -6.15
C ALA A 228 0.31 6.63 -5.38
N ARG A 229 -0.31 7.69 -5.91
CA ARG A 229 -1.57 8.24 -5.46
C ARG A 229 -2.68 7.83 -6.41
N PHE A 230 -3.80 7.43 -5.85
CA PHE A 230 -5.04 7.12 -6.57
C PHE A 230 -6.16 8.01 -6.06
N ARG A 231 -7.23 8.12 -6.84
CA ARG A 231 -8.49 8.73 -6.42
C ARG A 231 -9.55 7.65 -6.25
N GLU A 232 -10.22 7.63 -5.11
CA GLU A 232 -11.37 6.74 -4.89
C GLU A 232 -12.59 7.32 -5.57
N SER A 233 -13.28 6.51 -6.38
CA SER A 233 -14.49 6.85 -7.09
C SER A 233 -15.39 5.63 -7.21
N GLY A 234 -16.56 5.68 -6.57
CA GLY A 234 -17.55 4.59 -6.67
C GLY A 234 -17.07 3.23 -6.16
N GLY A 235 -16.17 3.20 -5.18
CA GLY A 235 -15.60 1.97 -4.65
C GLY A 235 -14.36 1.46 -5.41
N LEU A 236 -13.89 2.21 -6.42
CA LEU A 236 -12.68 1.90 -7.19
C LEU A 236 -11.58 2.92 -6.92
N LEU A 237 -10.32 2.49 -7.03
CA LEU A 237 -9.16 3.36 -7.03
C LEU A 237 -8.70 3.61 -8.46
N VAL A 238 -8.85 4.84 -8.90
CA VAL A 238 -8.61 5.31 -10.28
C VAL A 238 -7.58 6.45 -10.31
N ASP A 239 -7.25 6.96 -11.48
CA ASP A 239 -6.38 8.14 -11.69
C ASP A 239 -5.01 8.00 -10.99
N ARG A 240 -4.31 6.91 -11.27
CA ARG A 240 -2.97 6.64 -10.73
C ARG A 240 -1.97 7.72 -11.11
N ILE A 241 -1.31 8.30 -10.13
CA ILE A 241 -0.17 9.21 -10.30
C ILE A 241 1.00 8.66 -9.49
N VAL A 242 2.14 8.41 -10.15
CA VAL A 242 3.37 7.99 -9.47
C VAL A 242 4.04 9.19 -8.84
N LEU A 243 4.38 9.08 -7.56
CA LEU A 243 5.02 10.13 -6.76
C LEU A 243 6.51 9.85 -6.54
N VAL A 244 6.86 8.58 -6.28
CA VAL A 244 8.23 8.10 -6.13
C VAL A 244 8.33 6.78 -6.87
N ASP A 245 9.41 6.59 -7.62
CA ASP A 245 9.69 5.36 -8.38
C ASP A 245 11.18 5.06 -8.41
N GLY A 246 11.54 3.81 -8.72
CA GLY A 246 12.92 3.42 -8.97
C GLY A 246 13.80 3.28 -7.73
N VAL A 247 13.26 3.39 -6.51
CA VAL A 247 14.01 3.09 -5.28
C VAL A 247 14.14 1.57 -5.17
N ARG A 248 15.36 1.04 -5.13
CA ARG A 248 15.59 -0.40 -5.02
C ARG A 248 14.92 -0.97 -3.78
N ALA A 249 14.30 -2.13 -3.88
CA ALA A 249 13.71 -2.85 -2.75
C ALA A 249 14.53 -4.10 -2.43
N ALA A 250 14.52 -4.51 -1.16
CA ALA A 250 15.03 -5.82 -0.77
C ALA A 250 14.07 -6.94 -1.23
N ALA A 251 14.53 -8.17 -1.15
CA ALA A 251 13.69 -9.35 -1.35
C ALA A 251 13.77 -10.26 -0.12
N PRO A 252 12.70 -10.31 0.70
CA PRO A 252 11.39 -9.66 0.57
C PRO A 252 11.43 -8.16 0.91
N ALA A 253 10.65 -7.35 0.18
CA ALA A 253 10.54 -5.93 0.42
C ALA A 253 9.85 -5.60 1.76
N ALA A 254 10.32 -4.53 2.41
CA ALA A 254 9.71 -3.97 3.61
C ALA A 254 9.54 -2.45 3.48
N GLY A 255 8.37 -1.96 3.83
CA GLY A 255 8.07 -0.53 3.75
C GLY A 255 6.75 -0.20 4.43
N SER A 256 6.56 1.06 4.75
CA SER A 256 5.36 1.55 5.42
C SER A 256 5.00 2.96 4.93
N LEU A 257 3.73 3.34 5.10
CA LEU A 257 3.20 4.60 4.59
C LEU A 257 2.13 5.13 5.55
N ARG A 258 2.26 6.39 6.00
CA ARG A 258 1.26 7.06 6.86
C ARG A 258 1.33 8.57 6.66
N PHE A 259 0.22 9.25 6.91
CA PHE A 259 0.25 10.70 7.12
C PHE A 259 0.67 11.03 8.55
N GLY A 260 1.57 11.99 8.67
CA GLY A 260 2.01 12.53 9.95
C GLY A 260 1.04 13.56 10.54
N PRO A 261 1.24 13.92 11.82
CA PRO A 261 0.42 14.93 12.50
C PRO A 261 0.54 16.33 11.87
N ASP A 262 1.55 16.56 11.05
CA ASP A 262 1.79 17.79 10.28
C ASP A 262 1.11 17.77 8.90
N GLY A 263 0.31 16.72 8.60
CA GLY A 263 -0.40 16.56 7.34
C GLY A 263 0.50 16.21 6.15
N LYS A 264 1.76 15.83 6.39
CA LYS A 264 2.67 15.35 5.35
C LYS A 264 2.63 13.83 5.23
N LEU A 265 2.93 13.35 4.04
CA LEU A 265 3.03 11.93 3.76
C LEU A 265 4.42 11.43 4.13
N TYR A 266 4.49 10.41 4.97
CA TYR A 266 5.74 9.75 5.33
C TYR A 266 5.74 8.34 4.71
N ALA A 267 6.86 7.99 4.08
CA ALA A 267 7.10 6.66 3.54
C ALA A 267 8.42 6.12 4.09
N ALA A 268 8.43 4.86 4.48
CA ALA A 268 9.64 4.15 4.89
C ALA A 268 10.02 3.12 3.83
N PHE A 269 11.30 3.09 3.47
CA PHE A 269 11.88 2.13 2.53
C PHE A 269 12.93 1.30 3.24
N ASP A 270 13.02 0.01 2.91
CA ASP A 270 14.13 -0.83 3.36
C ASP A 270 15.48 -0.41 2.74
N ASP A 271 16.56 -1.04 3.17
CA ASP A 271 17.90 -0.71 2.71
C ASP A 271 18.23 -1.23 1.29
N GLY A 272 17.26 -1.85 0.60
CA GLY A 272 17.46 -2.43 -0.73
C GLY A 272 18.39 -3.63 -0.75
N GLY A 273 18.61 -4.27 0.40
CA GLY A 273 19.55 -5.39 0.59
C GLY A 273 21.02 -4.96 0.70
N ASP A 274 21.27 -3.66 0.93
CA ASP A 274 22.63 -3.13 1.14
C ASP A 274 22.67 -2.20 2.36
N ALA A 275 23.28 -2.67 3.44
CA ALA A 275 23.35 -1.91 4.70
C ALA A 275 24.07 -0.55 4.57
N ARG A 276 24.90 -0.33 3.54
CA ARG A 276 25.56 0.96 3.28
C ARG A 276 24.55 2.04 2.97
N ASN A 277 23.44 1.70 2.34
CA ASN A 277 22.38 2.64 2.02
C ASN A 277 21.75 3.27 3.27
N ARG A 278 21.79 2.60 4.44
CA ARG A 278 21.18 3.10 5.70
C ARG A 278 21.72 4.47 6.12
N SER A 279 22.99 4.75 5.83
CA SER A 279 23.67 6.01 6.16
C SER A 279 23.97 6.89 4.93
N ASP A 280 23.73 6.43 3.71
CA ASP A 280 23.91 7.21 2.50
C ASP A 280 22.74 8.18 2.31
N LEU A 281 22.97 9.49 2.51
CA LEU A 281 21.95 10.53 2.37
C LEU A 281 21.51 10.81 0.92
N ALA A 282 22.25 10.30 -0.07
CA ALA A 282 21.86 10.39 -1.47
C ALA A 282 20.83 9.30 -1.86
N ALA A 283 20.77 8.20 -1.08
CA ALA A 283 19.81 7.12 -1.28
C ALA A 283 18.55 7.31 -0.44
N LEU A 284 17.40 6.94 -0.98
CA LEU A 284 16.15 6.86 -0.21
C LEU A 284 15.99 5.54 0.56
N ASN A 285 16.83 4.56 0.24
CA ASN A 285 16.88 3.26 0.89
C ASN A 285 17.32 3.37 2.36
N GLY A 286 16.69 2.61 3.24
CA GLY A 286 16.95 2.64 4.67
C GLY A 286 16.52 3.93 5.37
N LYS A 287 15.52 4.63 4.80
CA LYS A 287 15.07 5.94 5.23
C LYS A 287 13.57 5.98 5.51
N VAL A 288 13.19 6.92 6.36
CA VAL A 288 11.84 7.50 6.39
C VAL A 288 11.92 8.82 5.64
N VAL A 289 11.15 8.95 4.57
CA VAL A 289 11.03 10.19 3.80
C VAL A 289 9.75 10.92 4.18
N ARG A 290 9.76 12.27 4.05
CA ARG A 290 8.64 13.16 4.31
C ARG A 290 8.32 13.96 3.05
N LEU A 291 7.11 13.88 2.56
CA LEU A 291 6.66 14.42 1.28
C LEU A 291 5.36 15.22 1.44
N ASN A 292 5.13 16.15 0.54
CA ASN A 292 3.80 16.69 0.29
C ASN A 292 2.92 15.62 -0.39
N ALA A 293 1.60 15.79 -0.37
CA ALA A 293 0.65 14.89 -1.01
C ALA A 293 0.78 14.81 -2.55
N ASP A 294 1.54 15.71 -3.16
CA ASP A 294 1.90 15.71 -4.58
C ASP A 294 3.25 15.04 -4.88
N GLY A 295 3.92 14.49 -3.84
CA GLY A 295 5.22 13.83 -3.95
C GLY A 295 6.43 14.79 -3.88
N THR A 296 6.21 16.09 -3.82
CA THR A 296 7.31 17.06 -3.71
C THR A 296 7.88 17.12 -2.28
N THR A 297 9.14 17.52 -2.15
CA THR A 297 9.77 17.75 -0.85
C THR A 297 9.17 18.99 -0.19
N PRO A 298 8.72 18.93 1.09
CA PRO A 298 8.24 20.10 1.81
C PRO A 298 9.29 21.18 1.93
N ARG A 299 8.88 22.47 1.85
CA ARG A 299 9.82 23.62 1.89
C ARG A 299 10.53 23.77 3.22
N ASP A 300 9.93 23.26 4.29
CA ASP A 300 10.48 23.24 5.64
C ASP A 300 11.37 21.99 5.92
N GLN A 301 11.70 21.21 4.89
CA GLN A 301 12.57 20.06 4.99
C GLN A 301 14.05 20.46 4.85
N ALA A 302 14.89 19.88 5.70
CA ALA A 302 16.32 20.15 5.70
C ALA A 302 16.99 19.81 4.37
N ALA A 303 17.91 20.66 3.90
CA ALA A 303 18.74 20.46 2.71
C ALA A 303 17.97 20.15 1.41
N ALA A 304 16.72 20.54 1.30
CA ALA A 304 15.82 20.20 0.18
C ALA A 304 15.76 18.68 -0.15
N SER A 305 16.13 17.84 0.81
CA SER A 305 16.07 16.37 0.71
C SER A 305 14.77 15.86 1.35
N PRO A 306 14.06 14.89 0.75
CA PRO A 306 12.89 14.30 1.38
C PRO A 306 13.23 13.42 2.59
N VAL A 307 14.49 13.11 2.85
CA VAL A 307 14.93 12.27 3.96
C VAL A 307 14.62 12.93 5.30
N TYR A 308 13.74 12.31 6.08
CA TYR A 308 13.38 12.74 7.43
C TYR A 308 14.22 12.02 8.49
N ALA A 309 14.30 10.68 8.43
CA ALA A 309 15.11 9.86 9.34
C ALA A 309 15.78 8.71 8.60
N GLU A 310 16.88 8.18 9.16
CA GLU A 310 17.76 7.21 8.52
C GLU A 310 18.16 6.04 9.42
N GLY A 311 18.78 5.01 8.85
CA GLY A 311 19.38 3.91 9.59
C GLY A 311 18.51 2.66 9.69
N TYR A 312 17.50 2.50 8.85
CA TYR A 312 16.57 1.37 8.90
C TYR A 312 16.99 0.25 7.94
N ALA A 313 16.83 -1.00 8.41
CA ALA A 313 17.06 -2.18 7.59
C ALA A 313 15.78 -2.65 6.89
N ALA A 314 14.74 -2.92 7.67
CA ALA A 314 13.47 -3.46 7.21
C ALA A 314 12.29 -2.82 8.00
N PRO A 315 11.99 -1.52 7.76
CA PRO A 315 10.94 -0.81 8.49
C PRO A 315 9.58 -1.42 8.16
N ALA A 316 8.96 -2.03 9.17
CA ALA A 316 7.71 -2.76 9.01
C ALA A 316 6.47 -1.90 9.33
N GLY A 317 6.66 -0.77 10.00
CA GLY A 317 5.58 0.13 10.35
C GLY A 317 6.07 1.30 11.20
N PHE A 318 5.29 2.37 11.23
CA PHE A 318 5.57 3.51 12.10
C PHE A 318 4.29 4.25 12.46
N ASP A 319 4.32 4.92 13.61
CA ASP A 319 3.25 5.81 14.07
C ASP A 319 3.80 6.80 15.11
N TRP A 320 3.04 7.84 15.43
CA TRP A 320 3.47 8.93 16.32
C TRP A 320 2.88 8.82 17.72
N ASP A 321 3.70 9.04 18.73
CA ASP A 321 3.22 9.39 20.07
C ASP A 321 2.87 10.87 20.10
N LEU A 322 1.58 11.17 20.11
CA LEU A 322 1.05 12.54 20.13
C LEU A 322 0.92 13.12 21.55
N ARG A 323 1.29 12.37 22.59
CA ARG A 323 1.27 12.84 24.00
C ARG A 323 2.44 13.75 24.31
N THR A 324 3.46 13.76 23.46
CA THR A 324 4.67 14.59 23.58
C THR A 324 4.64 15.79 22.63
N THR A 325 5.35 16.82 22.97
CA THR A 325 5.54 18.01 22.12
C THR A 325 7.04 18.29 22.01
N PRO A 326 7.66 18.16 20.83
CA PRO A 326 7.08 17.65 19.59
C PRO A 326 6.68 16.16 19.68
N PRO A 327 5.80 15.68 18.78
CA PRO A 327 5.44 14.27 18.69
C PRO A 327 6.66 13.37 18.43
N ILE A 328 6.68 12.19 19.03
CA ILE A 328 7.75 11.21 18.79
C ILE A 328 7.26 10.21 17.72
N LEU A 329 8.01 10.10 16.63
CA LEU A 329 7.81 9.05 15.63
C LEU A 329 8.45 7.75 16.13
N TRP A 330 7.67 6.69 16.24
CA TRP A 330 8.15 5.35 16.53
C TRP A 330 8.15 4.51 15.26
N VAL A 331 9.32 4.00 14.88
CA VAL A 331 9.52 3.15 13.70
C VAL A 331 9.89 1.75 14.17
N ALA A 332 9.10 0.76 13.75
CA ALA A 332 9.42 -0.65 13.99
C ALA A 332 10.35 -1.15 12.88
N ASP A 333 11.52 -1.62 13.26
CA ASP A 333 12.47 -2.26 12.35
C ASP A 333 12.47 -3.77 12.64
N ARG A 334 12.13 -4.57 11.62
CA ARG A 334 12.05 -6.02 11.76
C ARG A 334 13.41 -6.63 12.06
N GLU A 335 14.48 -6.06 11.46
CA GLU A 335 15.84 -6.50 11.77
C GLU A 335 16.21 -6.07 13.20
N GLY A 336 16.50 -7.07 14.05
CA GLY A 336 16.91 -6.86 15.43
C GLY A 336 15.78 -6.62 16.42
N ASP A 337 14.49 -6.80 16.03
CA ASP A 337 13.34 -6.63 16.92
C ASP A 337 13.35 -5.25 17.61
N LEU A 338 13.48 -4.16 16.85
CA LEU A 338 13.69 -2.83 17.39
C LEU A 338 12.52 -1.89 17.12
N LEU A 339 12.20 -1.08 18.14
CA LEU A 339 11.42 0.15 17.98
C LEU A 339 12.37 1.34 18.13
N ARG A 340 12.41 2.22 17.13
CA ARG A 340 13.28 3.39 17.12
C ARG A 340 12.45 4.64 17.33
N ALA A 341 12.78 5.41 18.38
CA ALA A 341 12.14 6.68 18.68
C ALA A 341 12.88 7.83 17.98
N VAL A 342 12.17 8.56 17.15
CA VAL A 342 12.69 9.71 16.38
C VAL A 342 11.93 10.96 16.79
N VAL A 343 12.68 12.01 17.13
CA VAL A 343 12.12 13.33 17.44
C VAL A 343 12.51 14.34 16.36
N GLU A 344 11.70 15.37 16.19
CA GLU A 344 12.05 16.49 15.32
C GLU A 344 13.29 17.21 15.89
N ASP A 345 14.36 17.30 15.09
CA ASP A 345 15.54 18.07 15.42
C ASP A 345 15.29 19.55 15.09
N THR A 346 15.19 20.36 16.12
CA THR A 346 14.97 21.81 16.02
C THR A 346 16.26 22.63 16.08
N SER A 347 17.43 21.99 16.03
CA SER A 347 18.74 22.67 16.16
C SER A 347 19.02 23.68 15.02
N ARG A 348 18.34 23.55 13.89
CA ARG A 348 18.39 24.48 12.76
C ARG A 348 17.02 25.11 12.56
N ALA A 349 16.94 26.40 12.79
CA ALA A 349 15.70 27.17 12.64
C ALA A 349 15.13 27.04 11.24
N GLY A 350 13.85 26.60 11.13
CA GLY A 350 13.12 26.48 9.88
C GLY A 350 13.37 25.22 9.06
N GLU A 351 14.22 24.30 9.54
CA GLU A 351 14.48 23.01 8.89
C GLU A 351 13.94 21.85 9.73
N LYS A 352 13.12 20.99 9.13
CA LYS A 352 12.61 19.77 9.76
C LYS A 352 13.45 18.56 9.36
N ARG A 353 13.96 17.89 10.37
CA ARG A 353 14.67 16.61 10.27
C ARG A 353 14.37 15.78 11.52
N GLY A 354 14.27 14.47 11.37
CA GLY A 354 14.16 13.56 12.51
C GLY A 354 15.55 13.18 13.03
N ALA A 355 15.70 13.22 14.34
CA ALA A 355 16.89 12.72 15.04
C ALA A 355 16.52 11.49 15.87
N LEU A 356 17.33 10.44 15.81
CA LEU A 356 17.18 9.26 16.65
C LEU A 356 17.35 9.65 18.11
N ARG A 357 16.31 9.51 18.93
CA ARG A 357 16.33 9.75 20.38
C ARG A 357 16.75 8.51 21.16
N GLY A 358 16.39 7.33 20.67
CA GLY A 358 16.69 6.07 21.32
C GLY A 358 16.02 4.90 20.61
N SER A 359 16.30 3.70 21.13
CA SER A 359 15.67 2.48 20.66
C SER A 359 15.18 1.63 21.83
N HIS A 360 14.12 0.88 21.62
CA HIS A 360 13.57 -0.09 22.56
C HIS A 360 13.61 -1.47 21.89
N ALA A 361 14.20 -2.45 22.55
CA ALA A 361 14.22 -3.82 22.08
C ALA A 361 12.89 -4.49 22.41
N LEU A 362 12.28 -5.09 21.42
CA LEU A 362 11.13 -5.99 21.59
C LEU A 362 11.61 -7.37 22.08
N PRO A 363 10.73 -8.21 22.59
CA PRO A 363 11.07 -9.60 22.87
C PRO A 363 11.67 -10.28 21.63
N ARG A 364 12.71 -11.08 21.81
CA ARG A 364 13.39 -11.76 20.70
C ARG A 364 12.41 -12.61 19.89
N GLY A 365 12.52 -12.53 18.57
CA GLY A 365 11.65 -13.24 17.63
C GLY A 365 10.27 -12.60 17.46
N THR A 366 10.09 -11.35 17.92
CA THR A 366 8.87 -10.59 17.64
C THR A 366 8.74 -10.35 16.14
N ALA A 367 9.82 -9.99 15.43
CA ALA A 367 9.79 -9.65 14.01
C ALA A 367 8.56 -8.79 13.67
N PRO A 368 8.53 -7.51 14.09
CA PRO A 368 7.33 -6.68 13.98
C PRO A 368 6.85 -6.59 12.54
N ALA A 369 5.54 -6.73 12.33
CA ALA A 369 4.89 -6.68 11.03
C ALA A 369 4.11 -5.37 10.81
N ALA A 370 3.53 -4.81 11.88
CA ALA A 370 2.82 -3.54 11.86
C ALA A 370 2.79 -2.91 13.26
N VAL A 371 2.67 -1.57 13.30
CA VAL A 371 2.48 -0.83 14.55
C VAL A 371 1.40 0.24 14.40
N ALA A 372 0.71 0.54 15.51
CA ALA A 372 -0.24 1.65 15.60
C ALA A 372 -0.37 2.13 17.05
N PHE A 373 -0.44 3.43 17.29
CA PHE A 373 -0.83 3.94 18.60
C PHE A 373 -2.33 3.76 18.82
N TYR A 374 -2.68 3.24 19.99
CA TYR A 374 -4.07 3.17 20.39
C TYR A 374 -4.56 4.54 20.86
N ARG A 375 -5.39 5.18 20.03
CA ARG A 375 -6.00 6.49 20.31
C ARG A 375 -7.52 6.39 20.52
N GLY A 376 -8.04 5.15 20.55
CA GLY A 376 -9.47 4.91 20.80
C GLY A 376 -9.84 5.10 22.26
N ALA A 377 -11.13 5.39 22.50
CA ALA A 377 -11.69 5.47 23.85
C ALA A 377 -12.34 4.14 24.32
N LEU A 378 -12.51 3.18 23.41
CA LEU A 378 -13.24 1.94 23.66
C LEU A 378 -12.53 1.02 24.68
N ILE A 379 -11.18 1.02 24.69
CA ILE A 379 -10.36 0.23 25.62
C ILE A 379 -9.46 1.21 26.39
N PRO A 380 -9.97 1.84 27.47
CA PRO A 380 -9.25 2.92 28.16
C PRO A 380 -7.88 2.50 28.71
N SER A 381 -7.72 1.24 29.11
CA SER A 381 -6.45 0.69 29.60
C SER A 381 -5.33 0.69 28.57
N LEU A 382 -5.65 0.79 27.28
CA LEU A 382 -4.68 0.84 26.18
C LEU A 382 -4.41 2.27 25.69
N ALA A 383 -5.08 3.28 26.24
CA ALA A 383 -4.94 4.66 25.76
C ALA A 383 -3.47 5.11 25.75
N GLY A 384 -2.98 5.54 24.59
CA GLY A 384 -1.60 5.97 24.38
C GLY A 384 -0.57 4.83 24.32
N SER A 385 -0.98 3.57 24.32
CA SER A 385 -0.07 2.44 24.09
C SER A 385 0.27 2.30 22.62
N LEU A 386 1.51 1.93 22.30
CA LEU A 386 1.91 1.49 20.99
C LEU A 386 1.60 0.00 20.84
N LEU A 387 0.70 -0.32 19.93
CA LEU A 387 0.39 -1.70 19.53
C LEU A 387 1.46 -2.19 18.55
N VAL A 388 1.94 -3.41 18.75
CA VAL A 388 2.93 -4.06 17.87
C VAL A 388 2.39 -5.43 17.47
N ALA A 389 2.14 -5.61 16.19
CA ALA A 389 1.73 -6.89 15.62
C ALA A 389 2.95 -7.70 15.16
N SER A 390 2.89 -8.99 15.38
CA SER A 390 3.90 -9.94 14.93
C SER A 390 3.26 -11.08 14.15
N ALA A 391 3.77 -11.31 12.95
CA ALA A 391 3.37 -12.47 12.16
C ALA A 391 4.12 -13.74 12.63
N GLU A 392 5.41 -13.63 12.92
CA GLU A 392 6.25 -14.77 13.32
C GLU A 392 5.91 -15.25 14.73
N ALA A 393 5.93 -14.37 15.72
CA ALA A 393 5.55 -14.71 17.09
C ALA A 393 4.04 -14.93 17.28
N ARG A 394 3.21 -14.58 16.28
CA ARG A 394 1.74 -14.68 16.31
C ARG A 394 1.14 -13.96 17.52
N THR A 395 1.65 -12.75 17.79
CA THR A 395 1.25 -11.96 18.95
C THR A 395 0.78 -10.57 18.56
N LEU A 396 -0.06 -10.00 19.40
CA LEU A 396 -0.31 -8.57 19.49
C LEU A 396 0.17 -8.10 20.86
N LEU A 397 1.14 -7.20 20.85
CA LEU A 397 1.69 -6.58 22.04
C LEU A 397 1.17 -5.15 22.19
N ALA A 398 1.07 -4.67 23.41
CA ALA A 398 0.90 -3.25 23.72
C ALA A 398 2.09 -2.77 24.54
N MET A 399 2.72 -1.69 24.10
CA MET A 399 3.82 -1.05 24.82
C MET A 399 3.35 0.29 25.41
N SER A 400 3.49 0.45 26.71
CA SER A 400 3.21 1.69 27.44
C SER A 400 4.32 1.92 28.46
N ASP A 401 4.92 3.11 28.45
CA ASP A 401 5.99 3.52 29.38
C ASP A 401 7.09 2.45 29.55
N GLN A 402 7.55 1.89 28.42
CA GLN A 402 8.54 0.82 28.32
C GLN A 402 8.12 -0.55 28.89
N LYS A 403 6.86 -0.68 29.32
CA LYS A 403 6.29 -2.00 29.68
C LYS A 403 5.64 -2.61 28.46
N VAL A 404 5.89 -3.89 28.24
CA VAL A 404 5.29 -4.67 27.16
C VAL A 404 4.23 -5.60 27.76
N GLU A 405 3.01 -5.48 27.26
CA GLU A 405 1.89 -6.35 27.59
C GLU A 405 1.52 -7.21 26.39
N THR A 406 1.22 -8.48 26.60
CA THR A 406 0.67 -9.35 25.56
C THR A 406 -0.85 -9.26 25.58
N LEU A 407 -1.42 -8.73 24.50
CA LEU A 407 -2.88 -8.66 24.29
C LEU A 407 -3.44 -9.95 23.69
N LEU A 408 -2.74 -10.49 22.68
CA LEU A 408 -3.10 -11.74 22.02
C LEU A 408 -1.87 -12.63 21.88
N GLN A 409 -2.06 -13.92 22.13
CA GLN A 409 -1.06 -14.97 21.88
C GLN A 409 -1.69 -16.06 21.02
N ALA A 410 -1.17 -16.26 19.81
CA ALA A 410 -1.54 -17.30 18.83
C ALA A 410 -3.01 -17.35 18.34
N ARG A 411 -3.96 -16.69 19.01
CA ARG A 411 -5.40 -16.80 18.72
C ARG A 411 -5.84 -16.17 17.39
N ALA A 412 -5.10 -15.18 16.91
CA ALA A 412 -5.34 -14.55 15.61
C ALA A 412 -4.43 -15.11 14.50
N GLY A 413 -3.57 -16.10 14.80
CA GLY A 413 -2.54 -16.57 13.87
C GLY A 413 -1.47 -15.53 13.64
N ALA A 414 -0.85 -15.53 12.46
CA ALA A 414 0.14 -14.55 12.03
C ALA A 414 -0.54 -13.19 11.79
N ILE A 415 -0.24 -12.17 12.59
CA ILE A 415 -0.87 -10.85 12.45
C ILE A 415 0.04 -9.98 11.59
N HIS A 416 -0.42 -9.68 10.37
CA HIS A 416 0.34 -8.92 9.37
C HIS A 416 0.03 -7.43 9.38
N ALA A 417 -1.19 -7.06 9.73
CA ALA A 417 -1.64 -5.68 9.72
C ALA A 417 -2.56 -5.36 10.90
N ILE A 418 -2.50 -4.12 11.37
CA ILE A 418 -3.37 -3.59 12.42
C ILE A 418 -3.80 -2.16 12.10
N ALA A 419 -5.01 -1.80 12.53
CA ALA A 419 -5.50 -0.43 12.52
C ALA A 419 -6.40 -0.20 13.75
N VAL A 420 -6.47 1.04 14.21
CA VAL A 420 -7.44 1.45 15.23
C VAL A 420 -8.59 2.17 14.53
N GLY A 421 -9.79 1.65 14.66
CA GLY A 421 -10.97 2.21 14.03
C GLY A 421 -11.49 3.48 14.74
N PRO A 422 -12.35 4.25 14.06
CA PRO A 422 -12.99 5.42 14.66
C PRO A 422 -13.97 5.04 15.79
N ASP A 423 -14.40 3.79 15.83
CA ASP A 423 -15.18 3.17 16.91
C ASP A 423 -14.32 2.77 18.11
N GLY A 424 -13.00 2.92 18.02
CA GLY A 424 -12.03 2.53 19.06
C GLY A 424 -11.71 1.04 19.07
N ALA A 425 -12.26 0.21 18.19
CA ALA A 425 -11.88 -1.19 18.05
C ALA A 425 -10.49 -1.32 17.42
N ILE A 426 -9.76 -2.37 17.78
CA ILE A 426 -8.51 -2.73 17.14
C ILE A 426 -8.83 -3.74 16.05
N TYR A 427 -8.65 -3.34 14.79
CA TYR A 427 -8.75 -4.22 13.63
C TYR A 427 -7.40 -4.88 13.37
N LEU A 428 -7.42 -6.16 13.05
CA LEU A 428 -6.22 -6.94 12.74
C LEU A 428 -6.49 -7.91 11.60
N ALA A 429 -5.48 -8.14 10.79
CA ALA A 429 -5.58 -9.06 9.67
C ALA A 429 -4.50 -10.14 9.75
N ASN A 430 -4.90 -11.37 9.48
CA ASN A 430 -4.02 -12.52 9.27
C ASN A 430 -4.10 -12.97 7.80
N PRO A 431 -3.34 -14.00 7.35
CA PRO A 431 -3.31 -14.40 5.93
C PRO A 431 -4.65 -14.72 5.26
N GLY A 432 -5.74 -14.89 5.98
CA GLY A 432 -7.02 -15.26 5.38
C GLY A 432 -8.23 -14.50 5.90
N ALA A 433 -8.07 -13.68 6.96
CA ALA A 433 -9.21 -13.10 7.64
C ALA A 433 -8.91 -11.74 8.27
N LEU A 434 -9.97 -10.96 8.42
CA LEU A 434 -10.03 -9.72 9.18
C LEU A 434 -10.80 -9.98 10.49
N ALA A 435 -10.25 -9.52 11.60
CA ALA A 435 -10.89 -9.55 12.91
C ALA A 435 -10.85 -8.20 13.59
N ARG A 436 -11.63 -8.07 14.66
CA ARG A 436 -11.55 -6.94 15.59
C ARG A 436 -11.43 -7.41 17.03
N LEU A 437 -10.76 -6.60 17.83
CA LEU A 437 -10.63 -6.79 19.27
C LEU A 437 -11.40 -5.65 19.97
N VAL A 438 -12.35 -6.02 20.79
CA VAL A 438 -13.26 -5.11 21.53
C VAL A 438 -13.33 -5.52 23.00
N PRO A 439 -13.84 -4.68 23.93
CA PRO A 439 -14.11 -5.12 25.30
C PRO A 439 -15.04 -6.33 25.32
N ASP A 440 -14.77 -7.29 26.23
CA ASP A 440 -15.66 -8.39 26.53
C ASP A 440 -16.62 -7.93 27.65
N ASP A 441 -17.68 -7.25 27.24
CA ASP A 441 -18.73 -6.80 28.18
C ASP A 441 -19.61 -8.01 28.54
N PRO A 442 -19.63 -8.49 29.79
CA PRO A 442 -20.55 -9.53 30.17
C PRO A 442 -21.97 -8.94 30.15
N ARG A 443 -22.78 -9.38 29.19
CA ARG A 443 -24.23 -9.08 29.14
C ARG A 443 -24.94 -9.72 30.32
#